data_e57727a661bcffaff010b40e57b0d664
#
_entry.id   e57727a661bcffaff010b40e57b0d664
#
_cell.length_a   1.000
_cell.length_b   1.000
_cell.length_c   1.000
_cell.angle_alpha   90.00
_cell.angle_beta   90.00
_cell.angle_gamma   90.00
#
_symmetry.space_group_name_H-M   'P 1'
#
loop_
_entity.id
_entity.type
_entity.pdbx_description
1 polymer ?
#
loop_
_entity_poly.entity_id
_entity_poly.type
_entity_poly.pdbx_seq_one_letter_code
_entity_poly.pdbx_strand_id
1 'polypeptide(L)'
;LFNDNPIAAQVLGLCSALAVTTKLETSVVMSVAVIAVMSLSNLTVSMIRNLIPPSIRIIVQLTVIASLVIVTDQVLQAFFFDISKQLSVFVGLIITNCIVMGRAEAFAMQNPPVDSLLDGLGNGLGYSLILILVGFFRELIGAGKLFGVQVLPLITEGGWYQPNGLFVLAPGAFFIIGILIWMLRTWKPELQED
;
A
#
# COMPACT_ATOMS: atom_id res chain seq x y z
N LEU A 1 -9.30 11.18 -4.52
CA LEU A 1 -9.10 9.71 -4.68
C LEU A 1 -8.46 9.36 -6.02
N PHE A 2 -8.94 9.89 -7.13
CA PHE A 2 -8.40 9.55 -8.46
C PHE A 2 -7.41 10.59 -9.00
N ASN A 3 -7.62 11.88 -8.74
CA ASN A 3 -6.76 12.95 -9.27
C ASN A 3 -5.40 13.04 -8.56
N ASP A 4 -5.39 12.78 -7.24
CA ASP A 4 -4.16 12.83 -6.42
C ASP A 4 -3.76 11.43 -5.93
N ASN A 5 -4.03 10.38 -6.74
CA ASN A 5 -3.68 9.03 -6.34
C ASN A 5 -2.15 8.89 -6.27
N PRO A 6 -1.61 8.51 -5.09
CA PRO A 6 -0.17 8.51 -4.87
C PRO A 6 0.61 7.56 -5.79
N ILE A 7 0.01 6.44 -6.20
CA ILE A 7 0.66 5.52 -7.15
C ILE A 7 0.52 6.01 -8.59
N ALA A 8 -0.66 6.48 -8.99
CA ALA A 8 -0.93 6.88 -10.36
C ALA A 8 -0.27 8.20 -10.74
N ALA A 9 -0.29 9.19 -9.83
CA ALA A 9 0.27 10.53 -10.05
C ALA A 9 1.72 10.65 -9.62
N GLN A 10 2.06 10.18 -8.41
CA GLN A 10 3.36 10.41 -7.78
C GLN A 10 4.31 9.20 -7.86
N VAL A 11 3.83 8.04 -8.32
CA VAL A 11 4.58 6.76 -8.40
C VAL A 11 5.20 6.35 -7.05
N LEU A 12 4.56 6.69 -5.93
CA LEU A 12 5.00 6.39 -4.57
C LEU A 12 4.41 5.06 -4.08
N GLY A 13 5.14 4.36 -3.22
CA GLY A 13 4.66 3.13 -2.58
C GLY A 13 4.77 1.86 -3.43
N LEU A 14 5.50 1.88 -4.53
CA LEU A 14 5.70 0.71 -5.39
C LEU A 14 6.37 -0.45 -4.67
N CYS A 15 7.32 -0.17 -3.76
CA CYS A 15 8.07 -1.21 -3.03
C CYS A 15 7.14 -2.15 -2.25
N SER A 16 6.22 -1.60 -1.49
CA SER A 16 5.25 -2.39 -0.74
C SER A 16 4.20 -3.04 -1.65
N ALA A 17 3.78 -2.35 -2.73
CA ALA A 17 2.88 -2.94 -3.72
C ALA A 17 3.48 -4.17 -4.40
N LEU A 18 4.78 -4.19 -4.68
CA LEU A 18 5.45 -5.35 -5.27
C LEU A 18 5.57 -6.53 -4.30
N ALA A 19 5.88 -6.25 -3.04
CA ALA A 19 6.16 -7.27 -2.04
C ALA A 19 4.87 -7.94 -1.52
N VAL A 20 3.81 -7.17 -1.26
CA VAL A 20 2.62 -7.64 -0.52
C VAL A 20 1.54 -8.23 -1.44
N THR A 21 1.50 -7.86 -2.71
CA THR A 21 0.42 -8.23 -3.64
C THR A 21 0.51 -9.65 -4.20
N THR A 22 1.30 -10.54 -3.59
CA THR A 22 1.38 -11.95 -4.00
C THR A 22 0.12 -12.75 -3.67
N LYS A 23 -0.60 -12.36 -2.62
CA LYS A 23 -1.89 -12.92 -2.20
C LYS A 23 -2.87 -11.80 -1.94
N LEU A 24 -4.13 -12.00 -2.32
CA LEU A 24 -5.16 -10.99 -2.11
C LEU A 24 -5.48 -10.79 -0.62
N GLU A 25 -5.45 -11.86 0.16
CA GLU A 25 -5.64 -11.83 1.62
C GLU A 25 -4.64 -10.89 2.31
N THR A 26 -3.34 -11.05 2.02
CA THR A 26 -2.28 -10.19 2.56
C THR A 26 -2.42 -8.75 2.08
N SER A 27 -2.84 -8.54 0.84
CA SER A 27 -3.08 -7.20 0.27
C SER A 27 -4.20 -6.45 0.99
N VAL A 28 -5.29 -7.14 1.33
CA VAL A 28 -6.42 -6.53 2.07
C VAL A 28 -6.01 -6.15 3.49
N VAL A 29 -5.36 -7.05 4.23
CA VAL A 29 -4.92 -6.76 5.61
C VAL A 29 -3.90 -5.63 5.62
N MET A 30 -2.95 -5.63 4.69
CA MET A 30 -1.97 -4.57 4.55
C MET A 30 -2.61 -3.22 4.19
N SER A 31 -3.65 -3.23 3.36
CA SER A 31 -4.42 -2.03 3.02
C SER A 31 -5.03 -1.37 4.24
N VAL A 32 -5.68 -2.16 5.11
CA VAL A 32 -6.27 -1.65 6.35
C VAL A 32 -5.19 -1.10 7.28
N ALA A 33 -4.08 -1.82 7.44
CA ALA A 33 -2.97 -1.38 8.28
C ALA A 33 -2.35 -0.05 7.79
N VAL A 34 -2.15 0.09 6.48
CA VAL A 34 -1.60 1.33 5.90
C VAL A 34 -2.55 2.50 6.07
N ILE A 35 -3.86 2.32 5.88
CA ILE A 35 -4.85 3.37 6.10
C ILE A 35 -4.80 3.86 7.56
N ALA A 36 -4.79 2.93 8.52
CA ALA A 36 -4.75 3.26 9.94
C ALA A 36 -3.45 4.00 10.31
N VAL A 37 -2.30 3.45 9.91
CA VAL A 37 -0.99 4.04 10.23
C VAL A 37 -0.84 5.42 9.56
N MET A 38 -1.21 5.56 8.28
CA MET A 38 -1.10 6.82 7.55
C MET A 38 -1.97 7.91 8.16
N SER A 39 -3.20 7.59 8.51
CA SER A 39 -4.13 8.55 9.10
C SER A 39 -3.67 9.02 10.47
N LEU A 40 -3.29 8.08 11.35
CA LEU A 40 -2.81 8.38 12.71
C LEU A 40 -1.44 9.08 12.68
N SER A 41 -0.55 8.68 11.76
CA SER A 41 0.76 9.30 11.59
C SER A 41 0.62 10.76 11.14
N ASN A 42 -0.20 11.04 10.14
CA ASN A 42 -0.45 12.40 9.67
C ASN A 42 -1.06 13.27 10.77
N LEU A 43 -2.01 12.73 11.53
CA LEU A 43 -2.60 13.42 12.68
C LEU A 43 -1.53 13.77 13.72
N THR A 44 -0.74 12.78 14.15
CA THR A 44 0.28 12.95 15.20
C THR A 44 1.36 13.92 14.75
N VAL A 45 1.89 13.78 13.53
CA VAL A 45 2.92 14.67 12.98
C VAL A 45 2.40 16.10 12.88
N SER A 46 1.15 16.31 12.44
CA SER A 46 0.55 17.64 12.39
C SER A 46 0.38 18.29 13.77
N MET A 47 0.09 17.50 14.82
CA MET A 47 -0.02 18.02 16.19
C MET A 47 1.33 18.50 16.73
N ILE A 48 2.41 17.79 16.45
CA ILE A 48 3.74 18.10 16.99
C ILE A 48 4.60 18.96 16.04
N ARG A 49 4.11 19.32 14.85
CA ARG A 49 4.85 20.03 13.81
C ARG A 49 5.56 21.31 14.27
N ASN A 50 4.94 22.05 15.19
CA ASN A 50 5.48 23.31 15.71
C ASN A 50 6.65 23.12 16.70
N LEU A 51 6.83 21.92 17.22
CA LEU A 51 7.87 21.55 18.18
C LEU A 51 9.12 20.94 17.51
N ILE A 52 9.02 20.57 16.23
CA ILE A 52 10.07 19.86 15.52
C ILE A 52 11.02 20.85 14.82
N PRO A 53 12.31 20.90 15.18
CA PRO A 53 13.30 21.68 14.46
C PRO A 53 13.58 21.04 13.08
N PRO A 54 13.86 21.87 12.05
CA PRO A 54 14.00 21.41 10.65
C PRO A 54 15.14 20.38 10.46
N SER A 55 16.17 20.43 11.29
CA SER A 55 17.34 19.54 11.17
C SER A 55 17.09 18.07 11.54
N ILE A 56 16.07 17.79 12.38
CA ILE A 56 15.76 16.43 12.86
C ILE A 56 14.37 15.97 12.43
N ARG A 57 13.72 16.69 11.56
CA ARG A 57 12.32 16.48 11.13
C ARG A 57 12.04 15.05 10.66
N ILE A 58 12.87 14.54 9.75
CA ILE A 58 12.71 13.20 9.19
C ILE A 58 12.85 12.11 10.26
N ILE A 59 13.78 12.29 11.20
CA ILE A 59 14.01 11.31 12.29
C ILE A 59 12.78 11.23 13.19
N VAL A 60 12.20 12.37 13.55
CA VAL A 60 10.99 12.42 14.38
C VAL A 60 9.81 11.78 13.66
N GLN A 61 9.60 12.07 12.40
CA GLN A 61 8.54 11.46 11.58
C GLN A 61 8.68 9.94 11.52
N LEU A 62 9.89 9.44 11.21
CA LEU A 62 10.16 8.00 11.19
C LEU A 62 9.92 7.33 12.54
N THR A 63 10.28 8.00 13.64
CA THR A 63 10.04 7.47 15.00
C THR A 63 8.55 7.36 15.31
N VAL A 64 7.76 8.37 14.94
CA VAL A 64 6.30 8.36 15.12
C VAL A 64 5.67 7.24 14.27
N ILE A 65 6.04 7.15 13.00
CA ILE A 65 5.53 6.12 12.10
C ILE A 65 5.89 4.72 12.63
N ALA A 66 7.15 4.50 13.04
CA ALA A 66 7.61 3.23 13.58
C ALA A 66 6.85 2.82 14.84
N SER A 67 6.61 3.75 15.77
CA SER A 67 5.84 3.49 16.98
C SER A 67 4.41 3.07 16.68
N LEU A 68 3.74 3.75 15.75
CA LEU A 68 2.38 3.41 15.33
C LEU A 68 2.31 2.07 14.60
N VAL A 69 3.31 1.77 13.78
CA VAL A 69 3.41 0.48 13.08
C VAL A 69 3.59 -0.67 14.06
N ILE A 70 4.43 -0.52 15.09
CA ILE A 70 4.59 -1.53 16.14
C ILE A 70 3.28 -1.77 16.89
N VAL A 71 2.56 -0.72 17.24
CA VAL A 71 1.22 -0.85 17.88
C VAL A 71 0.26 -1.59 16.96
N THR A 72 0.23 -1.24 15.68
CA THR A 72 -0.63 -1.91 14.69
C THR A 72 -0.27 -3.38 14.51
N ASP A 73 1.02 -3.71 14.51
CA ASP A 73 1.50 -5.10 14.45
C ASP A 73 1.05 -5.91 15.67
N GLN A 74 1.17 -5.35 16.88
CA GLN A 74 0.70 -6.01 18.10
C GLN A 74 -0.81 -6.27 18.08
N VAL A 75 -1.60 -5.33 17.56
CA VAL A 75 -3.03 -5.51 17.37
C VAL A 75 -3.33 -6.62 16.36
N LEU A 76 -2.63 -6.64 15.22
CA LEU A 76 -2.78 -7.69 14.21
C LEU A 76 -2.38 -9.07 14.76
N GLN A 77 -1.33 -9.16 15.57
CA GLN A 77 -0.92 -10.40 16.22
C GLN A 77 -1.98 -10.93 17.19
N ALA A 78 -2.68 -10.04 17.87
CA ALA A 78 -3.72 -10.43 18.82
C ALA A 78 -4.97 -11.01 18.13
N PHE A 79 -5.34 -10.52 16.94
CA PHE A 79 -6.57 -10.91 16.25
C PHE A 79 -6.36 -11.90 15.09
N PHE A 80 -5.21 -11.84 14.41
CA PHE A 80 -4.93 -12.60 13.18
C PHE A 80 -3.54 -13.22 13.21
N PHE A 81 -3.30 -14.15 14.14
CA PHE A 81 -1.98 -14.72 14.38
C PHE A 81 -1.33 -15.37 13.15
N ASP A 82 -2.08 -16.15 12.35
CA ASP A 82 -1.55 -16.84 11.17
C ASP A 82 -1.15 -15.87 10.05
N ILE A 83 -1.94 -14.82 9.85
CA ILE A 83 -1.68 -13.78 8.85
C ILE A 83 -0.54 -12.88 9.32
N SER A 84 -0.49 -12.56 10.60
CA SER A 84 0.57 -11.73 11.19
C SER A 84 1.95 -12.36 11.03
N LYS A 85 2.07 -13.68 11.17
CA LYS A 85 3.35 -14.38 10.97
C LYS A 85 3.90 -14.24 9.54
N GLN A 86 3.01 -14.18 8.53
CA GLN A 86 3.39 -13.89 7.15
C GLN A 86 3.67 -12.40 6.92
N LEU A 87 2.95 -11.54 7.64
CA LEU A 87 3.04 -10.08 7.51
C LEU A 87 4.16 -9.44 8.33
N SER A 88 4.73 -10.11 9.34
CA SER A 88 5.76 -9.52 10.20
C SER A 88 6.96 -8.96 9.43
N VAL A 89 7.33 -9.60 8.33
CA VAL A 89 8.37 -9.10 7.41
C VAL A 89 7.88 -7.85 6.64
N PHE A 90 6.59 -7.79 6.31
CA PHE A 90 6.01 -6.70 5.51
C PHE A 90 5.63 -5.49 6.36
N VAL A 91 5.42 -5.67 7.66
CA VAL A 91 5.17 -4.57 8.60
C VAL A 91 6.34 -3.57 8.59
N GLY A 92 7.57 -4.06 8.52
CA GLY A 92 8.75 -3.22 8.32
C GLY A 92 8.70 -2.35 7.05
N LEU A 93 8.02 -2.82 6.00
CA LEU A 93 7.83 -2.05 4.76
C LEU A 93 6.82 -0.89 4.91
N ILE A 94 5.98 -0.89 5.94
CA ILE A 94 5.10 0.25 6.22
C ILE A 94 5.92 1.42 6.77
N ILE A 95 6.90 1.15 7.62
CA ILE A 95 7.78 2.17 8.24
C ILE A 95 8.55 2.92 7.15
N THR A 96 9.11 2.19 6.19
CA THR A 96 9.89 2.74 5.07
C THR A 96 9.04 3.07 3.84
N ASN A 97 7.72 3.04 3.97
CA ASN A 97 6.83 3.28 2.85
C ASN A 97 6.88 4.74 2.42
N CYS A 98 7.29 4.97 1.17
CA CYS A 98 7.45 6.31 0.59
C CYS A 98 6.15 7.12 0.64
N ILE A 99 4.98 6.47 0.60
CA ILE A 99 3.70 7.16 0.63
C ILE A 99 3.37 7.72 2.02
N VAL A 100 3.61 6.93 3.08
CA VAL A 100 3.36 7.36 4.47
C VAL A 100 4.27 8.53 4.82
N MET A 101 5.57 8.38 4.55
CA MET A 101 6.56 9.41 4.79
C MET A 101 6.35 10.64 3.90
N GLY A 102 6.04 10.44 2.61
CA GLY A 102 5.80 11.52 1.67
C GLY A 102 4.60 12.40 2.05
N ARG A 103 3.50 11.80 2.52
CA ARG A 103 2.32 12.57 2.97
C ARG A 103 2.53 13.24 4.33
N ALA A 104 3.25 12.59 5.23
CA ALA A 104 3.64 13.20 6.50
C ALA A 104 4.46 14.48 6.27
N GLU A 105 5.42 14.45 5.34
CA GLU A 105 6.28 15.58 5.02
C GLU A 105 5.56 16.64 4.16
N ALA A 106 4.90 16.23 3.09
CA ALA A 106 4.33 17.16 2.12
C ALA A 106 3.04 17.83 2.63
N PHE A 107 2.24 17.13 3.43
CA PHE A 107 0.93 17.62 3.84
C PHE A 107 0.81 17.86 5.35
N ALA A 108 1.14 16.87 6.19
CA ALA A 108 0.90 16.95 7.63
C ALA A 108 1.74 18.04 8.33
N MET A 109 2.94 18.31 7.83
CA MET A 109 3.79 19.38 8.35
C MET A 109 3.27 20.79 8.04
N GLN A 110 2.41 20.96 7.04
CA GLN A 110 1.94 22.26 6.57
C GLN A 110 0.49 22.56 6.96
N ASN A 111 -0.32 21.55 7.22
CA ASN A 111 -1.76 21.67 7.39
C ASN A 111 -2.21 21.34 8.83
N PRO A 112 -3.43 21.80 9.23
CA PRO A 112 -3.98 21.49 10.53
C PRO A 112 -4.28 19.99 10.71
N PRO A 113 -4.41 19.50 11.99
CA PRO A 113 -4.53 18.06 12.29
C PRO A 113 -5.73 17.39 11.65
N VAL A 114 -6.87 18.07 11.57
CA VAL A 114 -8.11 17.50 11.00
C VAL A 114 -7.96 17.26 9.50
N ASP A 115 -7.45 18.24 8.77
CA ASP A 115 -7.22 18.11 7.34
C ASP A 115 -6.16 17.06 7.03
N SER A 116 -5.13 16.94 7.86
CA SER A 116 -4.08 15.94 7.76
C SER A 116 -4.62 14.52 7.98
N LEU A 117 -5.56 14.34 8.88
CA LEU A 117 -6.24 13.05 9.08
C LEU A 117 -7.08 12.67 7.86
N LEU A 118 -7.85 13.61 7.32
CA LEU A 118 -8.68 13.40 6.13
C LEU A 118 -7.83 13.09 4.89
N ASP A 119 -6.70 13.78 4.75
CA ASP A 119 -5.73 13.51 3.70
C ASP A 119 -5.14 12.09 3.80
N GLY A 120 -4.76 11.68 5.03
CA GLY A 120 -4.28 10.33 5.29
C GLY A 120 -5.30 9.25 4.94
N LEU A 121 -6.57 9.45 5.29
CA LEU A 121 -7.66 8.56 4.91
C LEU A 121 -7.87 8.52 3.39
N GLY A 122 -7.94 9.67 2.73
CA GLY A 122 -8.17 9.76 1.29
C GLY A 122 -7.07 9.09 0.46
N ASN A 123 -5.81 9.40 0.78
CA ASN A 123 -4.65 8.81 0.09
C ASN A 123 -4.46 7.34 0.45
N GLY A 124 -4.71 6.95 1.70
CA GLY A 124 -4.70 5.57 2.14
C GLY A 124 -5.72 4.70 1.40
N LEU A 125 -6.95 5.19 1.22
CA LEU A 125 -7.97 4.52 0.42
C LEU A 125 -7.59 4.41 -1.06
N GLY A 126 -7.04 5.48 -1.64
CA GLY A 126 -6.56 5.47 -3.02
C GLY A 126 -5.44 4.45 -3.24
N TYR A 127 -4.49 4.39 -2.32
CA TYR A 127 -3.42 3.40 -2.34
C TYR A 127 -3.94 1.96 -2.18
N SER A 128 -4.85 1.74 -1.24
CA SER A 128 -5.45 0.44 -0.97
C SER A 128 -6.22 -0.11 -2.17
N LEU A 129 -6.92 0.73 -2.88
CA LEU A 129 -7.64 0.33 -4.09
C LEU A 129 -6.69 -0.24 -5.15
N ILE A 130 -5.55 0.41 -5.36
CA ILE A 130 -4.54 -0.09 -6.32
C ILE A 130 -3.88 -1.38 -5.81
N LEU A 131 -3.57 -1.46 -4.51
CA LEU A 131 -3.03 -2.70 -3.90
C LEU A 131 -3.95 -3.90 -4.14
N ILE A 132 -5.24 -3.72 -3.90
CA ILE A 132 -6.24 -4.79 -4.07
C ILE A 132 -6.39 -5.15 -5.54
N LEU A 133 -6.42 -4.17 -6.44
CA LEU A 133 -6.47 -4.42 -7.89
C LEU A 133 -5.26 -5.21 -8.38
N VAL A 134 -4.06 -4.78 -8.01
CA VAL A 134 -2.83 -5.47 -8.40
C VAL A 134 -2.78 -6.88 -7.81
N GLY A 135 -3.15 -7.03 -6.53
CA GLY A 135 -3.22 -8.34 -5.87
C GLY A 135 -4.22 -9.28 -6.53
N PHE A 136 -5.38 -8.75 -6.91
CA PHE A 136 -6.41 -9.51 -7.62
C PHE A 136 -5.89 -10.05 -8.96
N PHE A 137 -5.31 -9.20 -9.80
CA PHE A 137 -4.76 -9.62 -11.09
C PHE A 137 -3.59 -10.60 -10.94
N ARG A 138 -2.70 -10.37 -9.98
CA ARG A 138 -1.56 -11.26 -9.73
C ARG A 138 -1.98 -12.63 -9.25
N GLU A 139 -2.91 -12.71 -8.30
CA GLU A 139 -3.38 -14.00 -7.78
C GLU A 139 -4.21 -14.74 -8.83
N LEU A 140 -5.05 -14.04 -9.59
CA LEU A 140 -5.86 -14.62 -10.64
C LEU A 140 -5.02 -15.17 -11.78
N ILE A 141 -4.11 -14.35 -12.33
CA ILE A 141 -3.28 -14.75 -13.49
C ILE A 141 -2.11 -15.65 -13.07
N GLY A 142 -1.51 -15.40 -11.92
CA GLY A 142 -0.34 -16.12 -11.45
C GLY A 142 -0.65 -17.50 -10.91
N ALA A 143 -1.66 -17.62 -10.04
CA ALA A 143 -2.00 -18.85 -9.33
C ALA A 143 -3.34 -19.47 -9.76
N GLY A 144 -4.20 -18.72 -10.46
CA GLY A 144 -5.56 -19.18 -10.81
C GLY A 144 -6.47 -19.34 -9.59
N LYS A 145 -6.08 -18.76 -8.44
CA LYS A 145 -6.81 -18.81 -7.17
C LYS A 145 -7.26 -17.40 -6.79
N LEU A 146 -8.31 -17.31 -5.98
CA LEU A 146 -8.76 -16.08 -5.32
C LEU A 146 -9.10 -16.41 -3.87
N PHE A 147 -8.49 -15.70 -2.91
CA PHE A 147 -8.62 -16.00 -1.47
C PHE A 147 -8.33 -17.47 -1.11
N GLY A 148 -7.35 -18.10 -1.80
CA GLY A 148 -7.03 -19.51 -1.59
C GLY A 148 -8.01 -20.49 -2.21
N VAL A 149 -9.14 -20.03 -2.77
CA VAL A 149 -10.12 -20.87 -3.48
C VAL A 149 -9.77 -20.93 -4.96
N GLN A 150 -9.79 -22.12 -5.53
CA GLN A 150 -9.46 -22.37 -6.93
C GLN A 150 -10.60 -21.87 -7.83
N VAL A 151 -10.31 -20.83 -8.64
CA VAL A 151 -11.30 -20.25 -9.57
C VAL A 151 -11.08 -20.77 -10.99
N LEU A 152 -9.80 -20.97 -11.37
CA LEU A 152 -9.46 -21.51 -12.69
C LEU A 152 -8.99 -22.96 -12.55
N PRO A 153 -9.59 -23.93 -13.27
CA PRO A 153 -9.16 -25.32 -13.24
C PRO A 153 -7.74 -25.45 -13.81
N LEU A 154 -6.81 -25.87 -12.94
CA LEU A 154 -5.40 -26.07 -13.29
C LEU A 154 -5.22 -27.34 -14.13
N ILE A 155 -4.23 -27.33 -15.03
CA ILE A 155 -3.86 -28.52 -15.84
C ILE A 155 -3.50 -29.71 -14.96
N THR A 156 -2.93 -29.49 -13.77
CA THR A 156 -2.62 -30.54 -12.78
C THR A 156 -3.83 -31.29 -12.26
N GLU A 157 -5.02 -30.73 -12.38
CA GLU A 157 -6.30 -31.32 -11.95
C GLU A 157 -7.26 -31.56 -13.14
N GLY A 158 -6.73 -31.61 -14.38
CA GLY A 158 -7.51 -31.87 -15.58
C GLY A 158 -8.15 -30.63 -16.23
N GLY A 159 -7.75 -29.43 -15.80
CA GLY A 159 -8.18 -28.17 -16.39
C GLY A 159 -7.33 -27.74 -17.60
N TRP A 160 -7.65 -26.57 -18.14
CA TRP A 160 -6.97 -25.98 -19.31
C TRP A 160 -6.02 -24.83 -18.97
N TYR A 161 -5.99 -24.36 -17.69
CA TYR A 161 -5.19 -23.23 -17.27
C TYR A 161 -3.81 -23.65 -16.78
N GLN A 162 -2.76 -23.11 -17.39
CA GLN A 162 -1.39 -23.25 -16.93
C GLN A 162 -1.00 -22.01 -16.10
N PRO A 163 -0.67 -22.15 -14.81
CA PRO A 163 -0.29 -21.02 -13.98
C PRO A 163 0.99 -20.37 -14.52
N ASN A 164 0.93 -19.06 -14.70
CA ASN A 164 2.08 -18.31 -15.19
C ASN A 164 2.88 -17.74 -14.00
N GLY A 165 3.95 -18.44 -13.63
CA GLY A 165 4.82 -18.07 -12.51
C GLY A 165 5.47 -16.68 -12.66
N LEU A 166 5.56 -16.13 -13.86
CA LEU A 166 6.11 -14.80 -14.10
C LEU A 166 5.30 -13.71 -13.37
N PHE A 167 3.97 -13.85 -13.34
CA PHE A 167 3.10 -12.87 -12.68
C PHE A 167 3.11 -12.95 -11.13
N VAL A 168 3.53 -14.08 -10.57
CA VAL A 168 3.76 -14.23 -9.13
C VAL A 168 5.05 -13.54 -8.70
N LEU A 169 6.04 -13.48 -9.59
CA LEU A 169 7.32 -12.82 -9.33
C LEU A 169 7.21 -11.27 -9.41
N ALA A 170 8.18 -10.58 -8.81
CA ALA A 170 8.24 -9.12 -8.80
C ALA A 170 8.13 -8.45 -10.19
N PRO A 171 8.78 -8.96 -11.25
CA PRO A 171 8.63 -8.38 -12.60
C PRO A 171 7.19 -8.33 -13.10
N GLY A 172 6.38 -9.36 -12.81
CA GLY A 172 4.97 -9.40 -13.20
C GLY A 172 4.15 -8.27 -12.59
N ALA A 173 4.44 -7.91 -11.33
CA ALA A 173 3.78 -6.77 -10.69
C ALA A 173 4.12 -5.44 -11.36
N PHE A 174 5.36 -5.24 -11.81
CA PHE A 174 5.74 -4.04 -12.56
C PHE A 174 4.94 -3.89 -13.86
N PHE A 175 4.75 -4.98 -14.60
CA PHE A 175 3.94 -4.97 -15.82
C PHE A 175 2.49 -4.59 -15.52
N ILE A 176 1.87 -5.19 -14.49
CA ILE A 176 0.49 -4.90 -14.11
C ILE A 176 0.34 -3.44 -13.68
N ILE A 177 1.22 -2.96 -12.80
CA ILE A 177 1.20 -1.57 -12.33
C ILE A 177 1.45 -0.60 -13.49
N GLY A 178 2.42 -0.90 -14.37
CA GLY A 178 2.72 -0.09 -15.54
C GLY A 178 1.52 0.04 -16.49
N ILE A 179 0.84 -1.07 -16.80
CA ILE A 179 -0.36 -1.08 -17.63
C ILE A 179 -1.48 -0.30 -16.94
N LEU A 180 -1.66 -0.46 -15.64
CA LEU A 180 -2.69 0.20 -14.86
C LEU A 180 -2.47 1.72 -14.84
N ILE A 181 -1.25 2.17 -14.61
CA ILE A 181 -0.88 3.59 -14.66
C ILE A 181 -1.07 4.15 -16.08
N TRP A 182 -0.64 3.40 -17.10
CA TRP A 182 -0.81 3.80 -18.49
C TRP A 182 -2.29 3.96 -18.85
N MET A 183 -3.14 3.00 -18.44
CA MET A 183 -4.58 3.05 -18.66
C MET A 183 -5.22 4.25 -17.95
N LEU A 184 -4.86 4.52 -16.68
CA LEU A 184 -5.35 5.66 -15.91
C LEU A 184 -4.94 6.99 -16.53
N ARG A 185 -3.68 7.13 -16.95
CA ARG A 185 -3.18 8.36 -17.59
C ARG A 185 -3.77 8.58 -18.99
N THR A 186 -4.06 7.52 -19.72
CA THR A 186 -4.74 7.62 -21.02
C THR A 186 -6.19 8.06 -20.84
N TRP A 187 -6.84 7.63 -19.75
CA TRP A 187 -8.24 8.00 -19.47
C TRP A 187 -8.38 9.42 -18.93
N LYS A 188 -7.33 9.93 -18.25
CA LYS A 188 -7.26 11.30 -17.73
C LYS A 188 -5.98 11.99 -18.19
N PRO A 189 -6.02 12.71 -19.32
CA PRO A 189 -4.84 13.43 -19.83
C PRO A 189 -4.35 14.56 -18.90
N GLU A 190 -5.18 15.02 -17.95
CA GLU A 190 -4.81 16.01 -16.93
C GLU A 190 -3.73 15.50 -15.95
N LEU A 191 -3.52 14.17 -15.86
CA LEU A 191 -2.45 13.55 -15.07
C LEU A 191 -1.13 13.41 -15.85
N GLN A 192 -1.09 13.81 -17.10
CA GLN A 192 0.12 13.96 -17.90
C GLN A 192 0.64 15.40 -17.69
N GLU A 193 1.34 15.63 -16.60
CA GLU A 193 2.19 16.82 -16.51
C GLU A 193 3.43 16.59 -17.36
N ASP A 194 3.80 17.63 -18.11
CA ASP A 194 4.97 17.71 -19.00
C ASP A 194 6.30 17.41 -18.30
#